data_f2970ed3090cccf5ec98c92f30484a7f
#
_entry.id   f2970ed3090cccf5ec98c92f30484a7f
#
_cell.length_a   1.000
_cell.length_b   1.000
_cell.length_c   1.000
_cell.angle_alpha   90.00
_cell.angle_beta   90.00
_cell.angle_gamma   90.00
#
_symmetry.space_group_name_H-M   'P 1'
#
loop_
_entity.id
_entity.type
_entity.pdbx_description
1 polymer ?
#
loop_
_entity_poly.entity_id
_entity_poly.type
_entity_poly.pdbx_seq_one_letter_code
_entity_poly.pdbx_strand_id
1 'polypeptide(L)'
;LLIAVSAGLLVSVFRIRNRASAALMGVLFAVFPSAFSTLAFRYTAVYYGVAILLSVAAVWLFQRCSWGFFLSALCIACSLGIYQAYVPITIGMFVLMLLQESLSDDADFRKLLRRSLACCGVLLLGLLLYYVFLKLTLCLYGTQLSDYQGVSSMGKLSLSGIPGLIYEAFYSACMLPVKDYCGLAAMKLIKAAYLLIGLFSGVLLVFLLIKRVRKPSIRLFFLLLCAVFPVAVNFVVIMCPDSWIYTLMVYSFVLISYVPLILLNQLTEDDRKRLWLGIVKKGVAITLSVLALCYAYQTNVNYTALY
;
A
#
# COMPACT_ATOMS: atom_id res chain seq x y z
N LEU A 1 -6.30 -7.89 17.01
CA LEU A 1 -7.64 -7.74 16.46
C LEU A 1 -7.66 -6.71 15.31
N LEU A 2 -7.23 -5.44 15.55
CA LEU A 2 -7.30 -4.35 14.55
C LEU A 2 -6.57 -4.70 13.22
N ILE A 3 -5.36 -5.29 13.30
CA ILE A 3 -4.61 -5.74 12.14
C ILE A 3 -5.37 -6.85 11.38
N ALA A 4 -6.01 -7.78 12.07
CA ALA A 4 -6.78 -8.85 11.45
C ALA A 4 -8.04 -8.31 10.74
N VAL A 5 -8.74 -7.34 11.34
CA VAL A 5 -9.88 -6.66 10.71
C VAL A 5 -9.42 -5.89 9.49
N SER A 6 -8.30 -5.16 9.56
CA SER A 6 -7.71 -4.45 8.41
C SER A 6 -7.39 -5.41 7.27
N ALA A 7 -6.80 -6.57 7.56
CA ALA A 7 -6.52 -7.61 6.56
C ALA A 7 -7.80 -8.13 5.90
N GLY A 8 -8.86 -8.37 6.67
CA GLY A 8 -10.18 -8.78 6.16
C GLY A 8 -10.81 -7.74 5.23
N LEU A 9 -10.77 -6.46 5.62
CA LEU A 9 -11.25 -5.36 4.77
C LEU A 9 -10.43 -5.26 3.48
N LEU A 10 -9.11 -5.42 3.54
CA LEU A 10 -8.22 -5.39 2.39
C LEU A 10 -8.54 -6.50 1.38
N VAL A 11 -8.75 -7.75 1.84
CA VAL A 11 -9.22 -8.88 1.02
C VAL A 11 -10.56 -8.55 0.36
N SER A 12 -11.48 -7.90 1.10
CA SER A 12 -12.78 -7.46 0.59
C SER A 12 -12.67 -6.36 -0.47
N VAL A 13 -11.76 -5.39 -0.30
CA VAL A 13 -11.49 -4.31 -1.28
C VAL A 13 -11.07 -4.88 -2.62
N PHE A 14 -10.11 -5.81 -2.62
CA PHE A 14 -9.61 -6.44 -3.86
C PHE A 14 -10.47 -7.62 -4.35
N ARG A 15 -11.56 -7.95 -3.65
CA ARG A 15 -12.52 -9.00 -4.03
C ARG A 15 -11.82 -10.33 -4.31
N ILE A 16 -10.87 -10.72 -3.46
CA ILE A 16 -10.10 -11.94 -3.64
C ILE A 16 -11.00 -13.15 -3.40
N ARG A 17 -11.22 -13.95 -4.44
CA ARG A 17 -12.15 -15.11 -4.40
C ARG A 17 -11.49 -16.38 -3.86
N ASN A 18 -10.21 -16.56 -4.12
CA ASN A 18 -9.47 -17.75 -3.71
C ASN A 18 -9.13 -17.68 -2.22
N ARG A 19 -9.59 -18.65 -1.42
CA ARG A 19 -9.38 -18.71 0.03
C ARG A 19 -7.89 -18.75 0.41
N ALA A 20 -7.06 -19.49 -0.33
CA ALA A 20 -5.62 -19.55 -0.06
C ALA A 20 -4.93 -18.19 -0.33
N SER A 21 -5.31 -17.51 -1.41
CA SER A 21 -4.81 -16.16 -1.70
C SER A 21 -5.25 -15.14 -0.62
N ALA A 22 -6.49 -15.24 -0.16
CA ALA A 22 -7.00 -14.40 0.93
C ALA A 22 -6.25 -14.65 2.23
N ALA A 23 -6.01 -15.91 2.58
CA ALA A 23 -5.23 -16.30 3.75
C ALA A 23 -3.78 -15.79 3.66
N LEU A 24 -3.11 -15.95 2.51
CA LEU A 24 -1.76 -15.43 2.28
C LEU A 24 -1.69 -13.91 2.43
N MET A 25 -2.66 -13.17 1.90
CA MET A 25 -2.73 -11.71 2.09
C MET A 25 -2.86 -11.35 3.58
N GLY A 26 -3.73 -12.06 4.31
CA GLY A 26 -3.93 -11.82 5.74
C GLY A 26 -2.68 -12.14 6.55
N VAL A 27 -2.03 -13.27 6.29
CA VAL A 27 -0.79 -13.67 6.96
C VAL A 27 0.32 -12.67 6.68
N LEU A 28 0.57 -12.32 5.40
CA LEU A 28 1.59 -11.34 5.03
C LEU A 28 1.34 -9.98 5.69
N PHE A 29 0.09 -9.54 5.79
CA PHE A 29 -0.25 -8.31 6.49
C PHE A 29 0.12 -8.38 7.97
N ALA A 30 -0.14 -9.50 8.63
CA ALA A 30 0.10 -9.67 10.05
C ALA A 30 1.59 -9.84 10.40
N VAL A 31 2.37 -10.55 9.55
CA VAL A 31 3.80 -10.83 9.81
C VAL A 31 4.75 -9.82 9.16
N PHE A 32 4.23 -8.82 8.45
CA PHE A 32 5.06 -7.79 7.82
C PHE A 32 5.93 -7.07 8.85
N PRO A 33 7.21 -6.76 8.58
CA PRO A 33 8.11 -6.18 9.57
C PRO A 33 7.58 -4.91 10.25
N SER A 34 6.85 -4.08 9.50
CA SER A 34 6.22 -2.88 10.05
C SER A 34 5.11 -3.19 11.07
N ALA A 35 4.43 -4.34 10.96
CA ALA A 35 3.45 -4.77 11.97
C ALA A 35 4.12 -5.03 13.32
N PHE A 36 5.27 -5.73 13.30
CA PHE A 36 6.06 -5.94 14.51
C PHE A 36 6.54 -4.61 15.09
N SER A 37 7.13 -3.73 14.26
CA SER A 37 7.58 -2.41 14.70
C SER A 37 6.44 -1.59 15.31
N THR A 38 5.21 -1.69 14.76
CA THR A 38 4.01 -1.08 15.33
C THR A 38 3.71 -1.61 16.72
N LEU A 39 3.79 -2.92 16.92
CA LEU A 39 3.47 -3.57 18.20
C LEU A 39 4.56 -3.40 19.26
N ALA A 40 5.82 -3.16 18.85
CA ALA A 40 6.93 -2.91 19.76
C ALA A 40 6.74 -1.60 20.56
N PHE A 41 6.04 -0.63 20.01
CA PHE A 41 5.66 0.61 20.72
C PHE A 41 4.40 0.38 21.58
N ARG A 42 4.53 -0.36 22.68
CA ARG A 42 3.42 -0.86 23.52
C ARG A 42 2.37 0.20 23.87
N TYR A 43 2.79 1.41 24.22
CA TYR A 43 1.88 2.51 24.62
C TYR A 43 1.07 3.09 23.47
N THR A 44 1.61 3.08 22.25
CA THR A 44 0.98 3.66 21.06
C THR A 44 0.47 2.62 20.07
N ALA A 45 0.75 1.33 20.29
CA ALA A 45 0.40 0.22 19.40
C ALA A 45 -1.09 0.17 19.04
N VAL A 46 -1.98 0.45 20.01
CA VAL A 46 -3.42 0.47 19.76
C VAL A 46 -3.80 1.61 18.81
N TYR A 47 -3.27 2.80 19.04
CA TYR A 47 -3.53 3.98 18.19
C TYR A 47 -3.01 3.75 16.77
N TYR A 48 -1.80 3.20 16.63
CA TYR A 48 -1.25 2.82 15.33
C TYR A 48 -2.11 1.76 14.63
N GLY A 49 -2.59 0.76 15.36
CA GLY A 49 -3.54 -0.22 14.83
C GLY A 49 -4.84 0.40 14.34
N VAL A 50 -5.37 1.41 15.05
CA VAL A 50 -6.53 2.20 14.62
C VAL A 50 -6.21 2.99 13.35
N ALA A 51 -5.05 3.65 13.26
CA ALA A 51 -4.66 4.41 12.07
C ALA A 51 -4.52 3.51 10.82
N ILE A 52 -3.95 2.31 10.98
CA ILE A 52 -3.88 1.30 9.91
C ILE A 52 -5.30 0.88 9.48
N LEU A 53 -6.17 0.59 10.44
CA LEU A 53 -7.55 0.20 10.16
C LEU A 53 -8.29 1.32 9.41
N LEU A 54 -8.16 2.57 9.84
CA LEU A 54 -8.76 3.73 9.19
C LEU A 54 -8.25 3.92 7.78
N SER A 55 -6.94 3.74 7.54
CA SER A 55 -6.34 3.82 6.20
C SER A 55 -6.91 2.79 5.24
N VAL A 56 -7.13 1.56 5.70
CA VAL A 56 -7.74 0.49 4.89
C VAL A 56 -9.24 0.71 4.73
N ALA A 57 -9.93 1.07 5.83
CA ALA A 57 -11.36 1.33 5.85
C ALA A 57 -11.75 2.49 4.93
N ALA A 58 -10.90 3.51 4.78
CA ALA A 58 -11.11 4.60 3.85
C ALA A 58 -11.38 4.09 2.42
N VAL A 59 -10.55 3.17 1.92
CA VAL A 59 -10.73 2.61 0.57
C VAL A 59 -11.96 1.71 0.49
N TRP A 60 -12.22 0.93 1.54
CA TRP A 60 -13.40 0.06 1.60
C TRP A 60 -14.69 0.87 1.59
N LEU A 61 -14.78 1.94 2.40
CA LEU A 61 -15.92 2.85 2.46
C LEU A 61 -16.13 3.57 1.12
N PHE A 62 -15.05 4.04 0.50
CA PHE A 62 -15.10 4.68 -0.82
C PHE A 62 -15.73 3.78 -1.89
N GLN A 63 -15.51 2.46 -1.80
CA GLN A 63 -16.06 1.51 -2.78
C GLN A 63 -17.50 1.06 -2.48
N ARG A 64 -17.91 1.02 -1.21
CA ARG A 64 -19.10 0.29 -0.76
C ARG A 64 -20.25 1.19 -0.30
N CYS A 65 -19.96 2.41 0.15
CA CYS A 65 -20.96 3.27 0.75
C CYS A 65 -21.37 4.40 -0.20
N SER A 66 -22.64 4.79 -0.18
CA SER A 66 -23.14 5.96 -0.93
C SER A 66 -22.49 7.27 -0.46
N TRP A 67 -22.26 7.41 0.85
CA TRP A 67 -21.50 8.52 1.46
C TRP A 67 -20.00 8.24 1.54
N GLY A 68 -19.51 7.24 0.81
CA GLY A 68 -18.14 6.73 0.88
C GLY A 68 -17.07 7.78 0.63
N PHE A 69 -17.37 8.81 -0.18
CA PHE A 69 -16.43 9.91 -0.43
C PHE A 69 -16.10 10.68 0.87
N PHE A 70 -17.12 11.11 1.62
CA PHE A 70 -16.93 11.87 2.85
C PHE A 70 -16.42 11.01 4.00
N LEU A 71 -16.96 9.80 4.17
CA LEU A 71 -16.51 8.88 5.22
C LEU A 71 -15.04 8.46 5.01
N SER A 72 -14.64 8.26 3.77
CA SER A 72 -13.25 7.96 3.42
C SER A 72 -12.32 9.14 3.77
N ALA A 73 -12.70 10.36 3.41
CA ALA A 73 -11.94 11.56 3.76
C ALA A 73 -11.81 11.74 5.28
N LEU A 74 -12.88 11.46 6.05
CA LEU A 74 -12.84 11.50 7.51
C LEU A 74 -11.89 10.42 8.08
N CYS A 75 -11.93 9.19 7.57
CA CYS A 75 -11.01 8.13 7.96
C CYS A 75 -9.54 8.52 7.67
N ILE A 76 -9.27 9.13 6.51
CA ILE A 76 -7.93 9.62 6.15
C ILE A 76 -7.51 10.73 7.13
N ALA A 77 -8.37 11.70 7.43
CA ALA A 77 -8.08 12.77 8.36
C ALA A 77 -7.76 12.25 9.76
N CYS A 78 -8.54 11.30 10.27
CA CYS A 78 -8.29 10.66 11.55
C CYS A 78 -6.99 9.84 11.57
N SER A 79 -6.71 9.09 10.49
CA SER A 79 -5.46 8.34 10.35
C SER A 79 -4.25 9.27 10.34
N LEU A 80 -4.31 10.39 9.59
CA LEU A 80 -3.28 11.44 9.58
C LEU A 80 -3.07 12.06 10.97
N GLY A 81 -4.16 12.27 11.72
CA GLY A 81 -4.10 12.82 13.08
C GLY A 81 -3.44 11.89 14.09
N ILE A 82 -3.52 10.56 13.86
CA ILE A 82 -2.89 9.57 14.73
C ILE A 82 -1.44 9.31 14.27
N TYR A 83 -1.24 8.95 13.00
CA TYR A 83 0.09 8.70 12.45
C TYR A 83 0.11 8.84 10.93
N GLN A 84 0.75 9.86 10.44
CA GLN A 84 0.73 10.26 9.02
C GLN A 84 1.32 9.19 8.08
N ALA A 85 2.30 8.41 8.55
CA ALA A 85 3.02 7.43 7.74
C ALA A 85 2.16 6.23 7.29
N TYR A 86 0.89 6.11 7.73
CA TYR A 86 0.00 5.05 7.25
C TYR A 86 -0.90 5.46 6.07
N VAL A 87 -0.98 6.73 5.73
CA VAL A 87 -1.73 7.20 4.54
C VAL A 87 -1.22 6.61 3.23
N PRO A 88 0.08 6.32 3.03
CA PRO A 88 0.56 5.60 1.87
C PRO A 88 -0.11 4.23 1.64
N ILE A 89 -0.66 3.58 2.68
CA ILE A 89 -1.49 2.37 2.53
C ILE A 89 -2.73 2.71 1.70
N THR A 90 -3.44 3.78 2.05
CA THR A 90 -4.63 4.25 1.31
C THR A 90 -4.28 4.62 -0.12
N ILE A 91 -3.19 5.37 -0.34
CA ILE A 91 -2.75 5.82 -1.67
C ILE A 91 -2.41 4.60 -2.53
N GLY A 92 -1.59 3.68 -2.03
CA GLY A 92 -1.21 2.44 -2.74
C GLY A 92 -2.41 1.55 -3.06
N MET A 93 -3.37 1.43 -2.12
CA MET A 93 -4.62 0.70 -2.35
C MET A 93 -5.51 1.35 -3.42
N PHE A 94 -5.61 2.69 -3.47
CA PHE A 94 -6.32 3.39 -4.55
C PHE A 94 -5.68 3.12 -5.90
N VAL A 95 -4.34 3.15 -6.00
CA VAL A 95 -3.63 2.84 -7.24
C VAL A 95 -3.88 1.39 -7.67
N LEU A 96 -3.78 0.42 -6.76
CA LEU A 96 -4.07 -1.00 -7.06
C LEU A 96 -5.53 -1.23 -7.45
N MET A 97 -6.48 -0.53 -6.82
CA MET A 97 -7.90 -0.56 -7.18
C MET A 97 -8.12 -0.07 -8.61
N LEU A 98 -7.51 1.05 -8.98
CA LEU A 98 -7.59 1.61 -10.35
C LEU A 98 -6.91 0.69 -11.38
N LEU A 99 -5.77 0.08 -11.03
CA LEU A 99 -5.12 -0.95 -11.84
C LEU A 99 -6.07 -2.13 -12.08
N GLN A 100 -6.74 -2.61 -11.04
CA GLN A 100 -7.71 -3.71 -11.14
C GLN A 100 -8.92 -3.32 -12.01
N GLU A 101 -9.45 -2.11 -11.85
CA GLU A 101 -10.57 -1.59 -12.65
C GLU A 101 -10.18 -1.42 -14.13
N SER A 102 -8.93 -1.03 -14.43
CA SER A 102 -8.45 -0.89 -15.81
C SER A 102 -8.31 -2.22 -16.56
N LEU A 103 -8.23 -3.33 -15.83
CA LEU A 103 -8.20 -4.69 -16.39
C LEU A 103 -9.59 -5.31 -16.55
N SER A 104 -10.66 -4.60 -16.18
CA SER A 104 -12.05 -5.05 -16.37
C SER A 104 -12.43 -5.04 -17.85
N ASP A 105 -13.28 -6.00 -18.26
CA ASP A 105 -13.76 -6.08 -19.64
C ASP A 105 -14.60 -4.85 -20.04
N ASP A 106 -15.27 -4.22 -19.05
CA ASP A 106 -16.09 -3.00 -19.22
C ASP A 106 -15.29 -1.71 -18.95
N ALA A 107 -13.95 -1.76 -18.99
CA ALA A 107 -13.13 -0.60 -18.70
C ALA A 107 -13.40 0.54 -19.69
N ASP A 108 -13.73 1.72 -19.16
CA ASP A 108 -13.89 2.94 -19.92
C ASP A 108 -12.98 4.06 -19.37
N PHE A 109 -12.25 4.72 -20.26
CA PHE A 109 -11.26 5.73 -19.89
C PHE A 109 -11.89 6.89 -19.11
N ARG A 110 -13.10 7.35 -19.51
CA ARG A 110 -13.77 8.46 -18.81
C ARG A 110 -14.19 8.07 -17.41
N LYS A 111 -14.65 6.83 -17.22
CA LYS A 111 -15.00 6.29 -15.88
C LYS A 111 -13.76 6.17 -15.00
N LEU A 112 -12.66 5.62 -15.54
CA LEU A 112 -11.39 5.51 -14.83
C LEU A 112 -10.84 6.87 -14.44
N LEU A 113 -10.85 7.85 -15.34
CA LEU A 113 -10.39 9.20 -15.05
C LEU A 113 -11.24 9.87 -13.95
N ARG A 114 -12.58 9.78 -14.06
CA ARG A 114 -13.48 10.29 -13.02
C ARG A 114 -13.21 9.63 -11.66
N ARG A 115 -12.99 8.32 -11.66
CA ARG A 115 -12.68 7.58 -10.44
C ARG A 115 -11.33 8.00 -9.83
N SER A 116 -10.31 8.21 -10.65
CA SER A 116 -9.01 8.72 -10.22
C SER A 116 -9.11 10.12 -9.63
N LEU A 117 -9.85 11.01 -10.29
CA LEU A 117 -10.11 12.35 -9.77
C LEU A 117 -10.88 12.30 -8.44
N ALA A 118 -11.82 11.37 -8.29
CA ALA A 118 -12.50 11.17 -7.02
C ALA A 118 -11.55 10.66 -5.92
N CYS A 119 -10.63 9.73 -6.23
CA CYS A 119 -9.60 9.29 -5.28
C CYS A 119 -8.69 10.46 -4.85
N CYS A 120 -8.23 11.28 -5.80
CA CYS A 120 -7.46 12.49 -5.49
C CYS A 120 -8.28 13.48 -4.64
N GLY A 121 -9.55 13.68 -4.98
CA GLY A 121 -10.44 14.56 -4.22
C GLY A 121 -10.66 14.10 -2.77
N VAL A 122 -10.80 12.79 -2.54
CA VAL A 122 -10.90 12.22 -1.19
C VAL A 122 -9.61 12.43 -0.40
N LEU A 123 -8.44 12.22 -1.01
CA LEU A 123 -7.14 12.44 -0.36
C LEU A 123 -6.95 13.92 0.00
N LEU A 124 -7.28 14.84 -0.92
CA LEU A 124 -7.20 16.28 -0.68
C LEU A 124 -8.18 16.74 0.40
N LEU A 125 -9.43 16.25 0.37
CA LEU A 125 -10.40 16.57 1.41
C LEU A 125 -9.97 16.01 2.77
N GLY A 126 -9.43 14.79 2.82
CA GLY A 126 -8.90 14.20 4.05
C GLY A 126 -7.74 15.01 4.63
N LEU A 127 -6.82 15.46 3.78
CA LEU A 127 -5.72 16.33 4.17
C LEU A 127 -6.22 17.70 4.68
N LEU A 128 -7.20 18.29 4.01
CA LEU A 128 -7.82 19.56 4.42
C LEU A 128 -8.51 19.42 5.79
N LEU A 129 -9.30 18.37 5.98
CA LEU A 129 -9.94 18.09 7.27
C LEU A 129 -8.91 17.91 8.38
N TYR A 130 -7.85 17.12 8.12
CA TYR A 130 -6.74 16.97 9.07
C TYR A 130 -6.13 18.33 9.44
N TYR A 131 -5.84 19.17 8.43
CA TYR A 131 -5.25 20.50 8.68
C TYR A 131 -6.17 21.38 9.51
N VAL A 132 -7.47 21.40 9.23
CA VAL A 132 -8.47 22.14 10.00
C VAL A 132 -8.52 21.65 11.45
N PHE A 133 -8.61 20.34 11.67
CA PHE A 133 -8.62 19.75 13.02
C PHE A 133 -7.34 20.05 13.78
N LEU A 134 -6.18 19.97 13.11
CA LEU A 134 -4.90 20.31 13.71
C LEU A 134 -4.88 21.77 14.17
N LYS A 135 -5.28 22.71 13.31
CA LYS A 135 -5.31 24.16 13.65
C LYS A 135 -6.29 24.46 14.78
N LEU A 136 -7.49 23.84 14.75
CA LEU A 136 -8.46 23.98 15.84
C LEU A 136 -7.90 23.47 17.18
N THR A 137 -7.27 22.33 17.18
CA THR A 137 -6.68 21.73 18.39
C THR A 137 -5.56 22.63 18.95
N LEU A 138 -4.64 23.09 18.10
CA LEU A 138 -3.56 24.01 18.53
C LEU A 138 -4.10 25.30 19.08
N CYS A 139 -5.15 25.86 18.47
CA CYS A 139 -5.80 27.09 18.94
C CYS A 139 -6.49 26.88 20.30
N LEU A 140 -7.23 25.78 20.47
CA LEU A 140 -7.98 25.48 21.70
C LEU A 140 -7.05 25.24 22.91
N TYR A 141 -5.92 24.58 22.68
CA TYR A 141 -4.96 24.26 23.75
C TYR A 141 -3.85 25.32 23.93
N GLY A 142 -3.79 26.35 23.07
CA GLY A 142 -2.75 27.37 23.12
C GLY A 142 -1.33 26.84 22.94
N THR A 143 -1.18 25.70 22.24
CA THR A 143 0.11 25.01 22.07
C THR A 143 0.64 25.16 20.64
N GLN A 144 1.96 25.00 20.51
CA GLN A 144 2.62 24.96 19.20
C GLN A 144 2.98 23.51 18.82
N LEU A 145 3.11 23.25 17.52
CA LEU A 145 3.59 21.95 17.02
C LEU A 145 4.99 21.67 17.55
N SER A 146 5.16 20.52 18.20
CA SER A 146 6.48 20.03 18.59
C SER A 146 7.26 19.61 17.34
N ASP A 147 8.54 19.96 17.30
CA ASP A 147 9.44 19.56 16.20
C ASP A 147 10.00 18.15 16.42
N TYR A 148 9.10 17.20 16.61
CA TYR A 148 9.46 15.81 16.78
C TYR A 148 9.45 15.10 15.42
N GLN A 149 10.59 14.52 15.03
CA GLN A 149 10.78 13.74 13.79
C GLN A 149 10.34 14.47 12.50
N GLY A 150 10.60 15.77 12.41
CA GLY A 150 10.32 16.55 11.21
C GLY A 150 8.84 16.90 10.98
N VAL A 151 7.97 16.74 11.98
CA VAL A 151 6.55 17.13 11.88
C VAL A 151 6.39 18.60 11.54
N SER A 152 7.30 19.46 12.01
CA SER A 152 7.30 20.90 11.69
C SER A 152 7.72 21.20 10.25
N SER A 153 8.45 20.30 9.59
CA SER A 153 8.87 20.40 8.18
C SER A 153 7.90 19.74 7.19
N MET A 154 6.89 19.02 7.70
CA MET A 154 5.87 18.41 6.83
C MET A 154 5.18 19.48 5.98
N GLY A 155 5.18 19.26 4.67
CA GLY A 155 4.58 20.18 3.70
C GLY A 155 5.44 21.39 3.31
N LYS A 156 6.63 21.57 3.90
CA LYS A 156 7.61 22.57 3.44
C LYS A 156 8.43 22.02 2.26
N LEU A 157 7.73 21.62 1.21
CA LEU A 157 8.35 21.08 0.00
C LEU A 157 8.91 22.21 -0.86
N SER A 158 10.20 22.18 -1.15
CA SER A 158 10.76 22.97 -2.24
C SER A 158 10.30 22.37 -3.57
N LEU A 159 9.69 23.16 -4.44
CA LEU A 159 9.25 22.71 -5.76
C LEU A 159 10.40 22.08 -6.58
N SER A 160 11.63 22.60 -6.42
CA SER A 160 12.83 22.06 -7.06
C SER A 160 13.26 20.68 -6.49
N GLY A 161 12.90 20.35 -5.28
CA GLY A 161 13.22 19.07 -4.62
C GLY A 161 12.25 17.93 -4.98
N ILE A 162 11.03 18.24 -5.42
CA ILE A 162 9.98 17.24 -5.68
C ILE A 162 10.43 16.14 -6.65
N PRO A 163 11.08 16.42 -7.81
CA PRO A 163 11.52 15.36 -8.72
C PRO A 163 12.52 14.40 -8.08
N GLY A 164 13.42 14.89 -7.22
CA GLY A 164 14.36 14.06 -6.46
C GLY A 164 13.66 13.11 -5.48
N LEU A 165 12.66 13.61 -4.75
CA LEU A 165 11.86 12.81 -3.81
C LEU A 165 11.02 11.75 -4.52
N ILE A 166 10.43 12.07 -5.68
CA ILE A 166 9.72 11.10 -6.52
C ILE A 166 10.67 10.00 -6.99
N TYR A 167 11.87 10.39 -7.47
CA TYR A 167 12.89 9.43 -7.87
C TYR A 167 13.33 8.54 -6.71
N GLU A 168 13.58 9.10 -5.53
CA GLU A 168 13.97 8.36 -4.33
C GLU A 168 12.88 7.38 -3.90
N ALA A 169 11.62 7.84 -3.87
CA ALA A 169 10.48 6.99 -3.54
C ALA A 169 10.35 5.81 -4.52
N PHE A 170 10.46 6.08 -5.82
CA PHE A 170 10.42 5.06 -6.86
C PHE A 170 11.60 4.09 -6.76
N TYR A 171 12.81 4.62 -6.67
CA TYR A 171 14.04 3.84 -6.61
C TYR A 171 14.06 2.89 -5.43
N SER A 172 13.75 3.38 -4.22
CA SER A 172 13.76 2.56 -3.00
C SER A 172 12.75 1.43 -3.07
N ALA A 173 11.55 1.68 -3.62
CA ALA A 173 10.54 0.64 -3.78
C ALA A 173 10.94 -0.43 -4.81
N CYS A 174 11.56 -0.03 -5.92
CA CYS A 174 12.01 -0.94 -6.98
C CYS A 174 13.27 -1.72 -6.60
N MET A 175 14.10 -1.19 -5.69
CA MET A 175 15.39 -1.78 -5.33
C MET A 175 15.33 -2.81 -4.18
N LEU A 176 14.17 -3.11 -3.63
CA LEU A 176 14.02 -4.15 -2.59
C LEU A 176 14.65 -5.51 -2.94
N PRO A 177 14.65 -5.99 -4.20
CA PRO A 177 15.35 -7.23 -4.56
C PRO A 177 16.88 -7.16 -4.40
N VAL A 178 17.44 -5.96 -4.38
CA VAL A 178 18.91 -5.75 -4.36
C VAL A 178 19.37 -5.16 -3.04
N LYS A 179 18.68 -4.14 -2.56
CA LYS A 179 19.05 -3.40 -1.35
C LYS A 179 18.00 -3.58 -0.27
N ASP A 180 18.44 -3.65 0.97
CA ASP A 180 17.54 -3.52 2.10
C ASP A 180 17.06 -2.07 2.22
N TYR A 181 15.77 -1.91 2.46
CA TYR A 181 15.17 -0.63 2.75
C TYR A 181 14.40 -0.73 4.07
N CYS A 182 14.84 0.01 5.07
CA CYS A 182 14.21 0.06 6.39
C CYS A 182 14.01 -1.31 7.07
N GLY A 183 14.90 -2.28 6.82
CA GLY A 183 14.80 -3.63 7.39
C GLY A 183 13.78 -4.55 6.70
N LEU A 184 13.21 -4.14 5.55
CA LEU A 184 12.22 -4.94 4.82
C LEU A 184 12.83 -6.10 4.04
N ALA A 185 14.09 -5.98 3.63
CA ALA A 185 14.79 -6.97 2.81
C ALA A 185 16.19 -7.30 3.38
N ALA A 186 16.28 -7.49 4.70
CA ALA A 186 17.52 -7.76 5.39
C ALA A 186 18.14 -9.12 5.00
N MET A 187 17.30 -10.15 4.76
CA MET A 187 17.75 -11.49 4.40
C MET A 187 17.86 -11.66 2.88
N LYS A 188 18.88 -12.41 2.40
CA LYS A 188 19.04 -12.76 0.98
C LYS A 188 17.80 -13.46 0.41
N LEU A 189 17.15 -14.32 1.20
CA LEU A 189 15.95 -15.06 0.77
C LEU A 189 14.75 -14.12 0.56
N ILE A 190 14.62 -13.08 1.38
CA ILE A 190 13.59 -12.04 1.20
C ILE A 190 13.85 -11.26 -0.10
N LYS A 191 15.10 -10.89 -0.38
CA LYS A 191 15.48 -10.23 -1.65
C LYS A 191 15.13 -11.10 -2.86
N ALA A 192 15.46 -12.39 -2.80
CA ALA A 192 15.10 -13.35 -3.85
C ALA A 192 13.57 -13.48 -4.01
N ALA A 193 12.81 -13.48 -2.91
CA ALA A 193 11.35 -13.48 -2.96
C ALA A 193 10.80 -12.23 -3.64
N TYR A 194 11.31 -11.03 -3.33
CA TYR A 194 10.91 -9.80 -4.02
C TYR A 194 11.25 -9.80 -5.51
N LEU A 195 12.42 -10.36 -5.89
CA LEU A 195 12.77 -10.55 -7.29
C LEU A 195 11.74 -11.43 -8.02
N LEU A 196 11.35 -12.56 -7.41
CA LEU A 196 10.34 -13.47 -7.98
C LEU A 196 8.95 -12.82 -8.01
N ILE A 197 8.57 -12.06 -6.97
CA ILE A 197 7.32 -11.28 -6.96
C ILE A 197 7.29 -10.30 -8.13
N GLY A 198 8.39 -9.57 -8.36
CA GLY A 198 8.53 -8.65 -9.48
C GLY A 198 8.42 -9.36 -10.83
N LEU A 199 9.11 -10.51 -10.98
CA LEU A 199 9.07 -11.31 -12.20
C LEU A 199 7.66 -11.85 -12.49
N PHE A 200 7.00 -12.49 -11.50
CA PHE A 200 5.64 -13.01 -11.67
C PHE A 200 4.63 -11.89 -11.93
N SER A 201 4.75 -10.78 -11.21
CA SER A 201 3.89 -9.61 -11.44
C SER A 201 4.08 -9.04 -12.85
N GLY A 202 5.33 -8.90 -13.32
CA GLY A 202 5.65 -8.43 -14.66
C GLY A 202 5.06 -9.34 -15.75
N VAL A 203 5.24 -10.66 -15.62
CA VAL A 203 4.67 -11.64 -16.57
C VAL A 203 3.14 -11.54 -16.61
N LEU A 204 2.49 -11.47 -15.45
CA LEU A 204 1.03 -11.35 -15.35
C LEU A 204 0.52 -10.01 -15.89
N LEU A 205 1.22 -8.90 -15.57
CA LEU A 205 0.88 -7.56 -16.08
C LEU A 205 0.95 -7.52 -17.61
N VAL A 206 2.03 -8.00 -18.20
CA VAL A 206 2.20 -8.05 -19.67
C VAL A 206 1.11 -8.92 -20.30
N PHE A 207 0.87 -10.11 -19.75
CA PHE A 207 -0.16 -11.01 -20.26
C PHE A 207 -1.56 -10.36 -20.22
N LEU A 208 -1.94 -9.78 -19.10
CA LEU A 208 -3.25 -9.15 -18.93
C LEU A 208 -3.37 -7.85 -19.76
N LEU A 209 -2.28 -7.07 -19.88
CA LEU A 209 -2.25 -5.88 -20.72
C LEU A 209 -2.51 -6.20 -22.19
N ILE A 210 -1.85 -7.22 -22.72
CA ILE A 210 -2.02 -7.65 -24.12
C ILE A 210 -3.43 -8.21 -24.35
N LYS A 211 -3.91 -9.03 -23.41
CA LYS A 211 -5.17 -9.77 -23.60
C LYS A 211 -6.40 -8.88 -23.38
N ARG A 212 -6.40 -8.02 -22.35
CA ARG A 212 -7.59 -7.31 -21.88
C ARG A 212 -7.61 -5.83 -22.27
N VAL A 213 -6.46 -5.17 -22.27
CA VAL A 213 -6.42 -3.73 -22.51
C VAL A 213 -6.23 -3.45 -24.00
N ARG A 214 -7.35 -3.37 -24.74
CA ARG A 214 -7.32 -3.14 -26.19
C ARG A 214 -7.24 -1.67 -26.57
N LYS A 215 -7.89 -0.77 -25.79
CA LYS A 215 -7.95 0.67 -26.07
C LYS A 215 -6.62 1.35 -25.69
N PRO A 216 -5.98 2.13 -26.59
CA PRO A 216 -4.68 2.76 -26.31
C PRO A 216 -4.71 3.72 -25.13
N SER A 217 -5.81 4.47 -24.95
CA SER A 217 -5.97 5.38 -23.81
C SER A 217 -5.97 4.64 -22.46
N ILE A 218 -6.62 3.48 -22.38
CA ILE A 218 -6.63 2.66 -21.16
C ILE A 218 -5.27 2.02 -20.94
N ARG A 219 -4.57 1.62 -22.04
CA ARG A 219 -3.21 1.07 -21.96
C ARG A 219 -2.23 2.08 -21.40
N LEU A 220 -2.26 3.32 -21.92
CA LEU A 220 -1.42 4.39 -21.39
C LEU A 220 -1.72 4.68 -19.91
N PHE A 221 -2.99 4.75 -19.55
CA PHE A 221 -3.43 4.96 -18.17
C PHE A 221 -2.96 3.83 -17.24
N PHE A 222 -3.07 2.57 -17.67
CA PHE A 222 -2.58 1.40 -16.95
C PHE A 222 -1.07 1.48 -16.70
N LEU A 223 -0.27 1.79 -17.74
CA LEU A 223 1.18 1.94 -17.63
C LEU A 223 1.56 3.09 -16.67
N LEU A 224 0.81 4.21 -16.72
CA LEU A 224 0.99 5.32 -15.78
C LEU A 224 0.74 4.86 -14.33
N LEU A 225 -0.32 4.09 -14.07
CA LEU A 225 -0.60 3.56 -12.74
C LEU A 225 0.50 2.61 -12.26
N CYS A 226 1.06 1.77 -13.16
CA CYS A 226 2.20 0.91 -12.84
C CYS A 226 3.44 1.73 -12.44
N ALA A 227 3.69 2.86 -13.10
CA ALA A 227 4.80 3.76 -12.78
C ALA A 227 4.55 4.54 -11.47
N VAL A 228 3.31 4.91 -11.19
CA VAL A 228 2.92 5.64 -9.97
C VAL A 228 2.92 4.72 -8.74
N PHE A 229 2.65 3.42 -8.88
CA PHE A 229 2.51 2.51 -7.76
C PHE A 229 3.72 2.45 -6.82
N PRO A 230 4.98 2.32 -7.30
CA PRO A 230 6.16 2.37 -6.43
C PRO A 230 6.25 3.66 -5.61
N VAL A 231 5.91 4.81 -6.22
CA VAL A 231 5.88 6.11 -5.53
C VAL A 231 4.75 6.14 -4.51
N ALA A 232 3.58 5.58 -4.83
CA ALA A 232 2.42 5.54 -3.94
C ALA A 232 2.70 4.74 -2.66
N VAL A 233 3.37 3.59 -2.76
CA VAL A 233 3.71 2.77 -1.59
C VAL A 233 4.82 3.37 -0.74
N ASN A 234 5.68 4.21 -1.31
CA ASN A 234 6.74 4.91 -0.58
C ASN A 234 6.48 6.43 -0.49
N PHE A 235 5.22 6.82 -0.49
CA PHE A 235 4.84 8.23 -0.46
C PHE A 235 5.32 8.96 0.81
N VAL A 236 5.68 8.21 1.85
CA VAL A 236 6.25 8.75 3.09
C VAL A 236 7.52 9.59 2.86
N VAL A 237 8.35 9.25 1.87
CA VAL A 237 9.54 10.03 1.48
C VAL A 237 9.15 11.44 1.06
N ILE A 238 8.04 11.58 0.34
CA ILE A 238 7.53 12.88 -0.13
C ILE A 238 6.88 13.65 1.02
N MET A 239 6.27 12.96 1.98
CA MET A 239 5.62 13.59 3.14
C MET A 239 6.64 14.13 4.14
N CYS A 240 7.78 13.45 4.31
CA CYS A 240 8.80 13.75 5.31
C CYS A 240 10.20 13.72 4.69
N PRO A 241 10.56 14.69 3.82
CA PRO A 241 11.80 14.65 3.03
C PRO A 241 13.08 14.67 3.86
N ASP A 242 13.06 15.35 5.02
CA ASP A 242 14.24 15.54 5.87
C ASP A 242 14.26 14.59 7.09
N SER A 243 13.42 13.56 7.08
CA SER A 243 13.27 12.66 8.23
C SER A 243 13.86 11.27 7.95
N TRP A 244 14.46 10.66 8.97
CA TRP A 244 14.80 9.25 8.91
C TRP A 244 13.54 8.40 8.79
N ILE A 245 13.50 7.52 7.80
CA ILE A 245 12.38 6.61 7.58
C ILE A 245 12.67 5.30 8.31
N TYR A 246 11.78 4.93 9.22
CA TYR A 246 11.88 3.71 10.02
C TYR A 246 10.97 2.61 9.46
N THR A 247 11.24 1.36 9.82
CA THR A 247 10.44 0.18 9.46
C THR A 247 8.94 0.38 9.73
N LEU A 248 8.60 1.06 10.83
CA LEU A 248 7.23 1.41 11.21
C LEU A 248 6.49 2.21 10.12
N MET A 249 7.20 3.09 9.41
CA MET A 249 6.62 4.05 8.45
C MET A 249 6.34 3.46 7.07
N VAL A 250 6.87 2.27 6.77
CA VAL A 250 6.82 1.66 5.44
C VAL A 250 5.86 0.47 5.35
N TYR A 251 4.80 0.47 6.14
CA TYR A 251 3.80 -0.62 6.13
C TYR A 251 3.12 -0.81 4.77
N SER A 252 2.95 0.25 4.00
CA SER A 252 2.40 0.24 2.64
C SER A 252 3.15 -0.65 1.66
N PHE A 253 4.43 -0.97 1.92
CA PHE A 253 5.21 -1.88 1.08
C PHE A 253 4.67 -3.32 1.04
N VAL A 254 3.85 -3.72 2.02
CA VAL A 254 3.14 -5.01 1.97
C VAL A 254 2.29 -5.15 0.71
N LEU A 255 1.80 -4.02 0.17
CA LEU A 255 0.99 -3.99 -1.06
C LEU A 255 1.75 -4.50 -2.29
N ILE A 256 3.09 -4.40 -2.31
CA ILE A 256 3.93 -4.96 -3.38
C ILE A 256 3.74 -6.47 -3.47
N SER A 257 3.69 -7.16 -2.33
CA SER A 257 3.48 -8.61 -2.28
C SER A 257 2.08 -9.04 -2.71
N TYR A 258 1.11 -8.11 -2.73
CA TYR A 258 -0.27 -8.41 -3.15
C TYR A 258 -0.50 -8.29 -4.66
N VAL A 259 0.38 -7.56 -5.37
CA VAL A 259 0.25 -7.37 -6.82
C VAL A 259 0.00 -8.69 -7.57
N PRO A 260 0.84 -9.73 -7.43
CA PRO A 260 0.62 -10.97 -8.18
C PRO A 260 -0.68 -11.68 -7.79
N LEU A 261 -1.14 -11.60 -6.53
CA LEU A 261 -2.41 -12.19 -6.08
C LEU A 261 -3.62 -11.47 -6.69
N ILE A 262 -3.56 -10.14 -6.75
CA ILE A 262 -4.60 -9.30 -7.36
C ILE A 262 -4.68 -9.61 -8.85
N LEU A 263 -3.55 -9.71 -9.55
CA LEU A 263 -3.50 -10.04 -10.98
C LEU A 263 -3.99 -11.45 -11.27
N LEU A 264 -3.62 -12.46 -10.46
CA LEU A 264 -4.13 -13.82 -10.58
C LEU A 264 -5.66 -13.90 -10.40
N ASN A 265 -6.22 -13.02 -9.55
CA ASN A 265 -7.66 -12.95 -9.33
C ASN A 265 -8.43 -12.39 -10.56
N GLN A 266 -7.74 -11.70 -11.49
CA GLN A 266 -8.30 -11.19 -12.74
C GLN A 266 -8.35 -12.25 -13.87
N LEU A 267 -7.72 -13.41 -13.69
CA LEU A 267 -7.71 -14.47 -14.71
C LEU A 267 -9.09 -15.11 -14.85
N THR A 268 -9.51 -15.37 -16.12
CA THR A 268 -10.71 -16.12 -16.44
C THR A 268 -10.52 -17.61 -16.18
N GLU A 269 -11.62 -18.38 -16.20
CA GLU A 269 -11.56 -19.85 -16.08
C GLU A 269 -10.77 -20.48 -17.25
N ASP A 270 -10.88 -19.92 -18.46
CA ASP A 270 -10.12 -20.40 -19.62
C ASP A 270 -8.63 -20.09 -19.52
N ASP A 271 -8.28 -18.94 -18.91
CA ASP A 271 -6.87 -18.63 -18.63
C ASP A 271 -6.29 -19.63 -17.64
N ARG A 272 -7.05 -19.98 -16.60
CA ARG A 272 -6.62 -20.91 -15.55
C ARG A 272 -6.31 -22.32 -16.04
N LYS A 273 -6.88 -22.74 -17.20
CA LYS A 273 -6.58 -24.01 -17.84
C LYS A 273 -5.22 -24.07 -18.53
N ARG A 274 -4.57 -22.92 -18.76
CA ARG A 274 -3.25 -22.86 -19.39
C ARG A 274 -2.18 -23.37 -18.42
N LEU A 275 -1.41 -24.38 -18.84
CA LEU A 275 -0.39 -25.04 -18.02
C LEU A 275 0.61 -24.07 -17.39
N TRP A 276 1.12 -23.11 -18.18
CA TRP A 276 2.11 -22.15 -17.70
C TRP A 276 1.55 -21.21 -16.62
N LEU A 277 0.26 -20.82 -16.70
CA LEU A 277 -0.39 -20.03 -15.65
C LEU A 277 -0.60 -20.84 -14.37
N GLY A 278 -0.78 -22.16 -14.48
CA GLY A 278 -0.76 -23.06 -13.34
C GLY A 278 0.60 -23.07 -12.62
N ILE A 279 1.69 -23.05 -13.38
CA ILE A 279 3.07 -22.96 -12.86
C ILE A 279 3.27 -21.60 -12.17
N VAL A 280 2.90 -20.48 -12.82
CA VAL A 280 2.99 -19.13 -12.24
C VAL A 280 2.19 -19.04 -10.93
N LYS A 281 0.96 -19.57 -10.89
CA LYS A 281 0.13 -19.58 -9.68
C LYS A 281 0.80 -20.33 -8.53
N LYS A 282 1.36 -21.50 -8.79
CA LYS A 282 2.10 -22.27 -7.78
C LYS A 282 3.37 -21.52 -7.34
N GLY A 283 4.11 -20.95 -8.29
CA GLY A 283 5.31 -20.14 -8.02
C GLY A 283 4.99 -18.95 -7.12
N VAL A 284 3.95 -18.18 -7.42
CA VAL A 284 3.47 -17.07 -6.58
C VAL A 284 3.12 -17.56 -5.17
N ALA A 285 2.36 -18.65 -5.05
CA ALA A 285 1.96 -19.16 -3.73
C ALA A 285 3.18 -19.59 -2.90
N ILE A 286 4.12 -20.32 -3.50
CA ILE A 286 5.37 -20.74 -2.82
C ILE A 286 6.19 -19.51 -2.41
N THR A 287 6.43 -18.58 -3.32
CA THR A 287 7.23 -17.37 -3.05
C THR A 287 6.66 -16.55 -1.91
N LEU A 288 5.34 -16.33 -1.90
CA LEU A 288 4.68 -15.55 -0.85
C LEU A 288 4.64 -16.31 0.48
N SER A 289 4.52 -17.65 0.46
CA SER A 289 4.62 -18.47 1.68
C SER A 289 6.03 -18.41 2.28
N VAL A 290 7.07 -18.51 1.44
CA VAL A 290 8.46 -18.35 1.88
C VAL A 290 8.69 -16.95 2.44
N LEU A 291 8.18 -15.91 1.78
CA LEU A 291 8.28 -14.53 2.28
C LEU A 291 7.62 -14.38 3.65
N ALA A 292 6.42 -14.94 3.84
CA ALA A 292 5.71 -14.91 5.12
C ALA A 292 6.50 -15.62 6.23
N LEU A 293 7.08 -16.79 5.94
CA LEU A 293 7.93 -17.51 6.89
C LEU A 293 9.21 -16.73 7.24
N CYS A 294 9.85 -16.11 6.25
CA CYS A 294 11.02 -15.27 6.48
C CYS A 294 10.70 -14.06 7.37
N TYR A 295 9.55 -13.40 7.15
CA TYR A 295 9.11 -12.30 7.99
C TYR A 295 8.73 -12.75 9.40
N ALA A 296 8.04 -13.88 9.55
CA ALA A 296 7.75 -14.45 10.86
C ALA A 296 9.06 -14.79 11.63
N TYR A 297 10.04 -15.36 10.95
CA TYR A 297 11.36 -15.62 11.53
C TYR A 297 12.08 -14.32 11.93
N GLN A 298 12.15 -13.34 11.03
CA GLN A 298 12.76 -12.03 11.31
C GLN A 298 12.09 -11.34 12.50
N THR A 299 10.77 -11.39 12.58
CA THR A 299 9.99 -10.85 13.68
C THR A 299 10.35 -11.54 15.00
N ASN A 300 10.47 -12.88 14.99
CA ASN A 300 10.85 -13.65 16.18
C ASN A 300 12.26 -13.32 16.65
N VAL A 301 13.22 -13.22 15.72
CA VAL A 301 14.61 -12.83 16.06
C VAL A 301 14.64 -11.41 16.64
N ASN A 302 13.93 -10.46 16.03
CA ASN A 302 13.88 -9.11 16.54
C ASN A 302 13.20 -9.03 17.92
N TYR A 303 12.17 -9.85 18.16
CA TYR A 303 11.51 -9.92 19.46
C TYR A 303 12.45 -10.45 20.55
N THR A 304 13.15 -11.55 20.28
CA THR A 304 14.11 -12.14 21.25
C THR A 304 15.33 -11.27 21.51
N ALA A 305 15.68 -10.38 20.57
CA ALA A 305 16.76 -9.40 20.76
C ALA A 305 16.34 -8.18 21.62
N LEU A 306 15.05 -7.93 21.76
CA LEU A 306 14.50 -6.82 22.57
C LEU A 306 14.21 -7.22 24.03
N TYR A 307 14.09 -8.51 24.32
CA TYR A 307 13.75 -9.09 25.63
C TYR A 307 14.73 -10.18 26.02
#